data_6e6126eaee7cb41179c4d536d9384f60
#
_entry.id   6e6126eaee7cb41179c4d536d9384f60
#
_cell.length_a   1.000
_cell.length_b   1.000
_cell.length_c   1.000
_cell.angle_alpha   90.00
_cell.angle_beta   90.00
_cell.angle_gamma   90.00
#
_symmetry.space_group_name_H-M   'P 1'
#
loop_
_entity.id
_entity.type
_entity.pdbx_description
1 polymer ?
#
loop_
_entity_poly.entity_id
_entity_poly.type
_entity_poly.pdbx_seq_one_letter_code
_entity_poly.pdbx_strand_id
1 'polypeptide(L)'
;SLLNGKKATVGIAVWTDKGDMLRYNDHVHFPLLSVFKFHVALAVLDKMDKQSISLDSIVSIKASQMPPNTYSPLRKKFPDQDFTITLRELMQYSISQSDNNACDILIEYAGGIKHINDYIHRLSIDSFNLSETEDGMHSSFEAVYRNWSTPSAMVRLLRTADEKELFSNKELKDFLWQTMIDTETGANKLKGMLPAKTVVGHKTGSSDRNADGMK
;
A
#
# COMPACT_ATOMS: atom_id res chain seq x y z
N SER A 1 5.09 6.14 29.99
CA SER A 1 4.79 5.76 28.60
C SER A 1 5.22 6.88 27.66
N LEU A 2 5.85 6.54 26.54
CA LEU A 2 6.24 7.49 25.48
C LEU A 2 5.05 8.25 24.87
N LEU A 3 3.83 7.78 25.14
CA LEU A 3 2.57 8.34 24.64
C LEU A 3 1.93 9.34 25.62
N ASN A 4 2.42 9.42 26.86
CA ASN A 4 1.86 10.33 27.86
C ASN A 4 1.99 11.79 27.41
N GLY A 5 0.87 12.52 27.41
CA GLY A 5 0.81 13.93 27.02
C GLY A 5 0.75 14.17 25.50
N LYS A 6 0.73 13.13 24.67
CA LYS A 6 0.56 13.26 23.22
C LYS A 6 -0.91 13.15 22.85
N LYS A 7 -1.41 14.12 22.09
CA LYS A 7 -2.77 14.08 21.50
C LYS A 7 -2.76 13.19 20.22
N ALA A 8 -2.65 11.88 20.43
CA ALA A 8 -2.62 10.91 19.32
C ALA A 8 -3.19 9.56 19.78
N THR A 9 -3.93 8.90 18.92
CA THR A 9 -4.29 7.49 19.06
C THR A 9 -3.25 6.65 18.32
N VAL A 10 -2.64 5.69 19.01
CA VAL A 10 -1.62 4.82 18.44
C VAL A 10 -2.09 3.38 18.48
N GLY A 11 -1.96 2.67 17.38
CA GLY A 11 -2.17 1.23 17.28
C GLY A 11 -0.87 0.55 16.87
N ILE A 12 -0.56 -0.58 17.48
CA ILE A 12 0.66 -1.34 17.19
C ILE A 12 0.31 -2.83 17.15
N ALA A 13 0.84 -3.52 16.15
CA ALA A 13 0.97 -4.96 16.15
C ALA A 13 2.38 -5.34 15.70
N VAL A 14 2.96 -6.31 16.38
CA VAL A 14 4.29 -6.85 16.04
C VAL A 14 4.18 -8.35 16.05
N TRP A 15 4.67 -8.97 14.99
CA TRP A 15 4.86 -10.41 14.93
C TRP A 15 6.34 -10.72 14.92
N THR A 16 6.78 -11.55 15.87
CA THR A 16 8.19 -11.93 16.00
C THR A 16 8.49 -13.22 15.22
N ASP A 17 9.76 -13.49 14.97
CA ASP A 17 10.27 -14.75 14.41
C ASP A 17 9.94 -15.97 15.27
N LYS A 18 9.71 -15.77 16.58
CA LYS A 18 9.28 -16.82 17.53
C LYS A 18 7.79 -17.13 17.44
N GLY A 19 7.04 -16.42 16.62
CA GLY A 19 5.59 -16.60 16.46
C GLY A 19 4.75 -15.83 17.48
N ASP A 20 5.35 -15.02 18.34
CA ASP A 20 4.62 -14.18 19.30
C ASP A 20 4.01 -12.97 18.59
N MET A 21 2.81 -12.60 19.00
CA MET A 21 2.13 -11.41 18.52
C MET A 21 1.84 -10.44 19.66
N LEU A 22 2.49 -9.29 19.64
CA LEU A 22 2.22 -8.18 20.54
C LEU A 22 1.22 -7.23 19.90
N ARG A 23 0.26 -6.72 20.66
CA ARG A 23 -0.81 -5.82 20.20
C ARG A 23 -1.06 -4.69 21.19
N TYR A 24 -1.34 -3.52 20.63
CA TYR A 24 -1.79 -2.35 21.38
C TYR A 24 -2.85 -1.60 20.58
N ASN A 25 -3.99 -1.29 21.19
CA ASN A 25 -5.16 -0.67 20.55
C ASN A 25 -5.62 -1.42 19.27
N ASP A 26 -5.60 -2.73 19.29
CA ASP A 26 -5.87 -3.58 18.13
C ASP A 26 -7.35 -3.61 17.70
N HIS A 27 -8.26 -3.09 18.53
CA HIS A 27 -9.68 -2.95 18.23
C HIS A 27 -10.02 -1.65 17.48
N VAL A 28 -9.07 -0.75 17.33
CA VAL A 28 -9.27 0.53 16.66
C VAL A 28 -9.10 0.36 15.14
N HIS A 29 -10.03 0.94 14.39
CA HIS A 29 -9.94 1.03 12.94
C HIS A 29 -9.08 2.25 12.58
N PHE A 30 -7.88 1.99 12.07
CA PHE A 30 -6.98 3.04 11.60
C PHE A 30 -7.13 3.25 10.09
N PRO A 31 -7.22 4.50 9.60
CA PRO A 31 -7.23 4.76 8.17
C PRO A 31 -5.91 4.29 7.56
N LEU A 32 -6.02 3.53 6.48
CA LEU A 32 -4.85 2.97 5.80
C LEU A 32 -4.05 4.03 5.04
N LEU A 33 -4.72 5.05 4.51
CA LEU A 33 -4.08 5.98 3.60
C LEU A 33 -3.30 5.19 2.54
N SER A 34 -2.15 5.68 2.08
CA SER A 34 -1.33 4.96 1.10
C SER A 34 -0.79 3.59 1.54
N VAL A 35 -1.00 3.14 2.78
CA VAL A 35 -0.66 1.77 3.18
C VAL A 35 -1.47 0.74 2.39
N PHE A 36 -2.70 1.06 1.96
CA PHE A 36 -3.54 0.16 1.16
C PHE A 36 -2.93 -0.21 -0.21
N LYS A 37 -1.95 0.55 -0.70
CA LYS A 37 -1.20 0.24 -1.93
C LYS A 37 -0.51 -1.13 -1.88
N PHE A 38 -0.20 -1.61 -0.67
CA PHE A 38 0.28 -2.98 -0.48
C PHE A 38 -0.79 -4.02 -0.83
N HIS A 39 -2.04 -3.80 -0.44
CA HIS A 39 -3.18 -4.66 -0.80
C HIS A 39 -3.40 -4.66 -2.32
N VAL A 40 -3.32 -3.48 -2.94
CA VAL A 40 -3.42 -3.32 -4.40
C VAL A 40 -2.33 -4.13 -5.10
N ALA A 41 -1.08 -4.02 -4.64
CA ALA A 41 0.04 -4.76 -5.22
C ALA A 41 -0.16 -6.27 -5.16
N LEU A 42 -0.64 -6.81 -4.03
CA LEU A 42 -0.92 -8.25 -3.90
C LEU A 42 -1.97 -8.72 -4.92
N ALA A 43 -3.06 -7.96 -5.11
CA ALA A 43 -4.11 -8.33 -6.05
C ALA A 43 -3.64 -8.22 -7.52
N VAL A 44 -2.81 -7.22 -7.84
CA VAL A 44 -2.19 -7.08 -9.17
C VAL A 44 -1.29 -8.27 -9.46
N LEU A 45 -0.42 -8.64 -8.51
CA LEU A 45 0.49 -9.78 -8.67
C LEU A 45 -0.27 -11.11 -8.77
N ASP A 46 -1.35 -11.30 -8.01
CA ASP A 46 -2.22 -12.49 -8.13
C ASP A 46 -2.83 -12.61 -9.52
N LYS A 47 -3.30 -11.49 -10.08
CA LYS A 47 -3.81 -11.48 -11.46
C LYS A 47 -2.73 -11.81 -12.47
N MET A 48 -1.54 -11.21 -12.32
CA MET A 48 -0.41 -11.46 -13.20
C MET A 48 0.02 -12.93 -13.17
N ASP A 49 0.10 -13.53 -11.98
CA ASP A 49 0.46 -14.93 -11.80
C ASP A 49 -0.55 -15.86 -12.49
N LYS A 50 -1.85 -15.67 -12.22
CA LYS A 50 -2.93 -16.46 -12.81
C LYS A 50 -3.01 -16.37 -14.32
N GLN A 51 -2.62 -15.25 -14.89
CA GLN A 51 -2.65 -15.01 -16.34
C GLN A 51 -1.29 -15.14 -17.00
N SER A 52 -0.25 -15.55 -16.27
CA SER A 52 1.14 -15.66 -16.75
C SER A 52 1.65 -14.36 -17.41
N ILE A 53 1.29 -13.21 -16.83
CA ILE A 53 1.71 -11.88 -17.30
C ILE A 53 3.06 -11.53 -16.68
N SER A 54 4.02 -11.14 -17.53
CA SER A 54 5.35 -10.71 -17.10
C SER A 54 5.32 -9.33 -16.44
N LEU A 55 6.20 -9.11 -15.45
CA LEU A 55 6.48 -7.78 -14.90
C LEU A 55 6.91 -6.76 -15.97
N ASP A 56 7.57 -7.24 -17.03
CA ASP A 56 8.05 -6.39 -18.12
C ASP A 56 7.00 -6.17 -19.24
N SER A 57 5.76 -6.65 -19.03
CA SER A 57 4.64 -6.35 -19.92
C SER A 57 4.36 -4.86 -19.94
N ILE A 58 4.24 -4.32 -21.15
CA ILE A 58 4.00 -2.89 -21.40
C ILE A 58 2.51 -2.59 -21.31
N VAL A 59 2.16 -1.53 -20.61
CA VAL A 59 0.84 -0.95 -20.55
C VAL A 59 0.85 0.46 -21.11
N SER A 60 -0.22 0.82 -21.84
CA SER A 60 -0.42 2.17 -22.38
C SER A 60 -1.26 2.98 -21.41
N ILE A 61 -0.74 4.12 -20.99
CA ILE A 61 -1.39 5.04 -20.07
C ILE A 61 -1.82 6.29 -20.84
N LYS A 62 -3.08 6.68 -20.67
CA LYS A 62 -3.61 7.91 -21.23
C LYS A 62 -3.37 9.08 -20.29
N ALA A 63 -3.13 10.26 -20.84
CA ALA A 63 -3.02 11.50 -20.05
C ALA A 63 -4.25 11.71 -19.15
N SER A 64 -5.43 11.32 -19.59
CA SER A 64 -6.69 11.40 -18.84
C SER A 64 -6.76 10.51 -17.58
N GLN A 65 -5.93 9.47 -17.49
CA GLN A 65 -5.80 8.61 -16.30
C GLN A 65 -4.87 9.20 -15.24
N MET A 66 -4.31 10.38 -15.50
CA MET A 66 -3.30 11.03 -14.66
C MET A 66 -3.80 12.39 -14.16
N PRO A 67 -4.84 12.46 -13.30
CA PRO A 67 -5.33 13.73 -12.76
C PRO A 67 -4.23 14.54 -12.08
N PRO A 68 -4.26 15.91 -12.23
CA PRO A 68 -3.16 16.77 -11.76
C PRO A 68 -3.18 17.04 -10.25
N ASN A 69 -4.34 16.94 -9.61
CA ASN A 69 -4.56 17.41 -8.24
C ASN A 69 -4.24 16.34 -7.19
N THR A 70 -3.19 15.55 -7.42
CA THR A 70 -2.77 14.51 -6.49
C THR A 70 -1.25 14.32 -6.50
N TYR A 71 -0.72 13.69 -5.46
CA TYR A 71 0.71 13.39 -5.39
C TYR A 71 1.07 12.31 -6.42
N SER A 72 1.82 12.68 -7.45
CA SER A 72 2.24 11.74 -8.50
C SER A 72 3.59 12.12 -9.11
N PRO A 73 4.69 11.50 -8.66
CA PRO A 73 5.97 11.57 -9.35
C PRO A 73 5.90 11.10 -10.79
N LEU A 74 5.08 10.07 -11.09
CA LEU A 74 4.87 9.56 -12.45
C LEU A 74 4.32 10.64 -13.38
N ARG A 75 3.31 11.41 -12.94
CA ARG A 75 2.78 12.53 -13.71
C ARG A 75 3.83 13.62 -13.96
N LYS A 76 4.71 13.88 -12.99
CA LYS A 76 5.80 14.84 -13.18
C LYS A 76 6.77 14.40 -14.26
N LYS A 77 6.97 13.09 -14.43
CA LYS A 77 7.83 12.53 -15.49
C LYS A 77 7.14 12.59 -16.86
N PHE A 78 5.83 12.41 -16.93
CA PHE A 78 5.04 12.37 -18.15
C PHE A 78 3.85 13.38 -18.08
N PRO A 79 4.15 14.70 -18.11
CA PRO A 79 3.11 15.72 -17.98
C PRO A 79 2.22 15.76 -19.22
N ASP A 80 0.90 15.64 -19.02
CA ASP A 80 -0.15 15.87 -20.01
C ASP A 80 0.04 15.12 -21.38
N GLN A 81 0.63 13.93 -21.35
CA GLN A 81 0.88 13.10 -22.54
C GLN A 81 0.53 11.63 -22.31
N ASP A 82 0.13 10.96 -23.37
CA ASP A 82 0.04 9.50 -23.40
C ASP A 82 1.45 8.90 -23.41
N PHE A 83 1.64 7.80 -22.71
CA PHE A 83 2.94 7.11 -22.65
C PHE A 83 2.76 5.60 -22.44
N THR A 84 3.83 4.87 -22.56
CA THR A 84 3.89 3.45 -22.21
C THR A 84 4.85 3.22 -21.07
N ILE A 85 4.55 2.24 -20.23
CA ILE A 85 5.37 1.89 -19.06
C ILE A 85 5.23 0.39 -18.80
N THR A 86 6.24 -0.24 -18.18
CA THR A 86 6.10 -1.63 -17.75
C THR A 86 5.26 -1.74 -16.48
N LEU A 87 4.62 -2.89 -16.24
CA LEU A 87 3.93 -3.16 -14.98
C LEU A 87 4.90 -3.08 -13.80
N ARG A 88 6.14 -3.51 -13.99
CA ARG A 88 7.24 -3.38 -13.02
C ARG A 88 7.41 -1.93 -12.56
N GLU A 89 7.64 -1.03 -13.50
CA GLU A 89 7.84 0.39 -13.18
C GLU A 89 6.60 1.04 -12.57
N LEU A 90 5.41 0.71 -13.08
CA LEU A 90 4.14 1.24 -12.56
C LEU A 90 3.94 0.83 -11.09
N MET A 91 4.23 -0.42 -10.75
CA MET A 91 4.17 -0.90 -9.36
C MET A 91 5.24 -0.27 -8.48
N GLN A 92 6.46 -0.04 -8.98
CA GLN A 92 7.51 0.66 -8.25
C GLN A 92 7.10 2.10 -7.93
N TYR A 93 6.50 2.84 -8.86
CA TYR A 93 5.92 4.16 -8.58
C TYR A 93 4.87 4.10 -7.48
N SER A 94 3.94 3.14 -7.53
CA SER A 94 2.88 3.00 -6.53
C SER A 94 3.42 2.65 -5.14
N ILE A 95 4.33 1.70 -5.03
CA ILE A 95 4.80 1.18 -3.73
C ILE A 95 5.95 2.01 -3.18
N SER A 96 7.05 2.14 -3.94
CA SER A 96 8.30 2.76 -3.47
C SER A 96 8.16 4.27 -3.33
N GLN A 97 7.54 4.93 -4.30
CA GLN A 97 7.35 6.38 -4.32
C GLN A 97 5.97 6.81 -3.84
N SER A 98 5.08 5.87 -3.55
CA SER A 98 3.70 6.16 -3.08
C SER A 98 2.85 6.98 -4.05
N ASP A 99 3.06 6.82 -5.36
CA ASP A 99 2.36 7.53 -6.42
C ASP A 99 0.86 7.20 -6.44
N ASN A 100 0.01 8.22 -6.40
CA ASN A 100 -1.44 8.04 -6.32
C ASN A 100 -2.05 7.67 -7.68
N ASN A 101 -1.61 8.30 -8.77
CA ASN A 101 -2.11 7.96 -10.11
C ASN A 101 -1.71 6.53 -10.52
N ALA A 102 -0.46 6.15 -10.26
CA ALA A 102 -0.02 4.78 -10.48
C ALA A 102 -0.86 3.76 -9.68
N CYS A 103 -1.23 4.10 -8.45
CA CYS A 103 -2.09 3.26 -7.63
C CYS A 103 -3.48 3.09 -8.26
N ASP A 104 -4.14 4.17 -8.67
CA ASP A 104 -5.49 4.11 -9.23
C ASP A 104 -5.53 3.38 -10.58
N ILE A 105 -4.50 3.54 -11.42
CA ILE A 105 -4.33 2.74 -12.63
C ILE A 105 -4.19 1.25 -12.30
N LEU A 106 -3.42 0.89 -11.26
CA LEU A 106 -3.27 -0.49 -10.81
C LEU A 106 -4.55 -1.06 -10.21
N ILE A 107 -5.36 -0.24 -9.52
CA ILE A 107 -6.70 -0.64 -9.04
C ILE A 107 -7.59 -1.00 -10.22
N GLU A 108 -7.64 -0.17 -11.24
CA GLU A 108 -8.38 -0.46 -12.47
C GLU A 108 -7.88 -1.74 -13.15
N TYR A 109 -6.55 -1.87 -13.30
CA TYR A 109 -5.92 -3.06 -13.85
C TYR A 109 -6.29 -4.34 -13.07
N ALA A 110 -6.34 -4.28 -11.74
CA ALA A 110 -6.71 -5.41 -10.88
C ALA A 110 -8.21 -5.78 -10.96
N GLY A 111 -9.05 -4.94 -11.57
CA GLY A 111 -10.50 -5.16 -11.67
C GLY A 111 -11.35 -4.35 -10.67
N GLY A 112 -10.77 -3.30 -10.10
CA GLY A 112 -11.43 -2.35 -9.21
C GLY A 112 -11.23 -2.63 -7.72
N ILE A 113 -11.51 -1.62 -6.91
CA ILE A 113 -11.27 -1.66 -5.45
C ILE A 113 -12.04 -2.78 -4.75
N LYS A 114 -13.28 -3.05 -5.19
CA LYS A 114 -14.08 -4.16 -4.65
C LYS A 114 -13.42 -5.51 -4.89
N HIS A 115 -12.86 -5.73 -6.08
CA HIS A 115 -12.17 -6.99 -6.40
C HIS A 115 -10.95 -7.18 -5.48
N ILE A 116 -10.20 -6.11 -5.23
CA ILE A 116 -9.05 -6.12 -4.33
C ILE A 116 -9.49 -6.45 -2.90
N ASN A 117 -10.53 -5.78 -2.40
CA ASN A 117 -11.10 -6.05 -1.09
C ASN A 117 -11.50 -7.54 -0.94
N ASP A 118 -12.24 -8.07 -1.91
CA ASP A 118 -12.68 -9.46 -1.90
C ASP A 118 -11.49 -10.45 -1.99
N TYR A 119 -10.44 -10.09 -2.75
CA TYR A 119 -9.23 -10.90 -2.83
C TYR A 119 -8.54 -11.02 -1.47
N ILE A 120 -8.36 -9.92 -0.75
CA ILE A 120 -7.72 -9.92 0.57
C ILE A 120 -8.55 -10.70 1.59
N HIS A 121 -9.89 -10.60 1.55
CA HIS A 121 -10.76 -11.44 2.40
C HIS A 121 -10.59 -12.93 2.11
N ARG A 122 -10.39 -13.33 0.85
CA ARG A 122 -10.09 -14.75 0.50
C ARG A 122 -8.77 -15.25 1.08
N LEU A 123 -7.84 -14.36 1.44
CA LEU A 123 -6.63 -14.73 2.18
C LEU A 123 -6.87 -14.96 3.68
N SER A 124 -8.13 -14.94 4.13
CA SER A 124 -8.56 -15.03 5.53
C SER A 124 -8.05 -13.85 6.38
N ILE A 125 -7.97 -12.69 5.77
CA ILE A 125 -7.74 -11.43 6.47
C ILE A 125 -9.09 -10.74 6.62
N ASP A 126 -9.51 -10.58 7.86
CA ASP A 126 -10.71 -9.83 8.25
C ASP A 126 -10.29 -8.54 8.95
N SER A 127 -11.19 -7.82 9.55
CA SER A 127 -10.89 -6.59 10.32
C SER A 127 -10.13 -5.52 9.50
N PHE A 128 -10.51 -5.39 8.24
CA PHE A 128 -10.12 -4.30 7.34
C PHE A 128 -11.27 -4.03 6.35
N ASN A 129 -11.19 -2.91 5.65
CA ASN A 129 -12.11 -2.57 4.55
C ASN A 129 -11.38 -1.73 3.51
N LEU A 130 -11.63 -2.01 2.25
CA LEU A 130 -11.22 -1.19 1.11
C LEU A 130 -12.46 -0.88 0.26
N SER A 131 -12.79 0.39 0.12
CA SER A 131 -13.93 0.85 -0.69
C SER A 131 -13.61 2.08 -1.54
N GLU A 132 -12.47 2.73 -1.31
CA GLU A 132 -12.08 3.94 -2.00
C GLU A 132 -10.78 3.76 -2.78
N THR A 133 -10.69 4.41 -3.94
CA THR A 133 -9.46 4.64 -4.68
C THR A 133 -8.68 5.81 -4.07
N GLU A 134 -7.48 6.14 -4.56
CA GLU A 134 -6.79 7.36 -4.12
C GLU A 134 -7.60 8.61 -4.45
N ASP A 135 -8.17 8.70 -5.65
CA ASP A 135 -9.05 9.80 -6.03
C ASP A 135 -10.31 9.85 -5.15
N GLY A 136 -10.93 8.71 -4.87
CA GLY A 136 -12.08 8.60 -3.98
C GLY A 136 -11.79 9.12 -2.56
N MET A 137 -10.62 8.82 -2.01
CA MET A 137 -10.20 9.32 -0.69
C MET A 137 -10.01 10.84 -0.65
N HIS A 138 -9.77 11.50 -1.78
CA HIS A 138 -9.68 12.96 -1.85
C HIS A 138 -11.03 13.67 -1.90
N SER A 139 -12.14 12.93 -2.05
CA SER A 139 -13.48 13.51 -2.18
C SER A 139 -14.00 14.18 -0.89
N SER A 140 -13.61 13.66 0.28
CA SER A 140 -13.93 14.26 1.58
C SER A 140 -12.99 13.74 2.68
N PHE A 141 -12.99 14.42 3.83
CA PHE A 141 -12.23 13.96 5.01
C PHE A 141 -12.72 12.58 5.50
N GLU A 142 -14.02 12.33 5.46
CA GLU A 142 -14.64 11.07 5.88
C GLU A 142 -14.29 9.91 4.94
N ALA A 143 -14.09 10.19 3.64
CA ALA A 143 -13.72 9.18 2.65
C ALA A 143 -12.39 8.50 2.99
N VAL A 144 -11.46 9.23 3.62
CA VAL A 144 -10.17 8.70 4.07
C VAL A 144 -10.33 7.54 5.04
N TYR A 145 -11.38 7.58 5.88
CA TYR A 145 -11.64 6.54 6.91
C TYR A 145 -12.38 5.31 6.37
N ARG A 146 -12.81 5.33 5.12
CA ARG A 146 -13.49 4.16 4.52
C ARG A 146 -12.52 3.04 4.16
N ASN A 147 -11.24 3.36 3.92
CA ASN A 147 -10.16 2.40 3.81
C ASN A 147 -9.46 2.29 5.16
N TRP A 148 -9.75 1.23 5.91
CA TRP A 148 -9.22 1.05 7.25
C TRP A 148 -8.73 -0.37 7.52
N SER A 149 -7.88 -0.52 8.53
CA SER A 149 -7.45 -1.81 9.05
C SER A 149 -7.21 -1.73 10.55
N THR A 150 -7.29 -2.87 11.22
CA THR A 150 -6.69 -3.01 12.56
C THR A 150 -5.20 -3.32 12.44
N PRO A 151 -4.40 -2.99 13.47
CA PRO A 151 -2.97 -3.31 13.46
C PRO A 151 -2.66 -4.79 13.21
N SER A 152 -3.39 -5.70 13.85
CA SER A 152 -3.15 -7.14 13.68
C SER A 152 -3.57 -7.66 12.29
N ALA A 153 -4.62 -7.11 11.69
CA ALA A 153 -5.01 -7.48 10.34
C ALA A 153 -3.89 -7.15 9.34
N MET A 154 -3.26 -5.97 9.51
CA MET A 154 -2.13 -5.56 8.66
C MET A 154 -0.91 -6.46 8.83
N VAL A 155 -0.56 -6.81 10.06
CA VAL A 155 0.57 -7.72 10.35
C VAL A 155 0.29 -9.13 9.82
N ARG A 156 -0.96 -9.63 9.96
CA ARG A 156 -1.36 -10.93 9.40
C ARG A 156 -1.26 -10.93 7.87
N LEU A 157 -1.64 -9.84 7.21
CA LEU A 157 -1.50 -9.72 5.76
C LEU A 157 -0.03 -9.77 5.33
N LEU A 158 0.84 -9.00 6.00
CA LEU A 158 2.28 -9.02 5.75
C LEU A 158 2.84 -10.43 5.91
N ARG A 159 2.51 -11.10 7.01
CA ARG A 159 2.93 -12.47 7.28
C ARG A 159 2.40 -13.46 6.25
N THR A 160 1.13 -13.35 5.86
CA THR A 160 0.53 -14.20 4.82
C THR A 160 1.29 -14.04 3.50
N ALA A 161 1.65 -12.82 3.13
CA ALA A 161 2.41 -12.54 1.92
C ALA A 161 3.86 -13.07 1.99
N ASP A 162 4.44 -13.14 3.20
CA ASP A 162 5.79 -13.65 3.41
C ASP A 162 5.85 -15.17 3.49
N GLU A 163 5.01 -15.78 4.31
CA GLU A 163 5.08 -17.21 4.62
C GLU A 163 4.36 -18.10 3.62
N LYS A 164 3.26 -17.62 3.01
CA LYS A 164 2.52 -18.41 2.02
C LYS A 164 3.09 -18.22 0.62
N GLU A 165 3.02 -19.28 -0.16
CA GLU A 165 3.25 -19.22 -1.59
C GLU A 165 1.98 -18.69 -2.27
N LEU A 166 1.79 -17.37 -2.25
CA LEU A 166 0.64 -16.72 -2.87
C LEU A 166 0.71 -16.74 -4.40
N PHE A 167 1.92 -16.81 -4.94
CA PHE A 167 2.20 -16.79 -6.37
C PHE A 167 2.99 -18.04 -6.77
N SER A 168 2.64 -18.64 -7.90
CA SER A 168 3.40 -19.75 -8.47
C SER A 168 4.75 -19.29 -9.04
N ASN A 169 4.80 -18.05 -9.51
CA ASN A 169 6.04 -17.39 -9.97
C ASN A 169 6.74 -16.69 -8.80
N LYS A 170 7.86 -17.27 -8.36
CA LYS A 170 8.69 -16.71 -7.29
C LYS A 170 9.19 -15.28 -7.57
N GLU A 171 9.43 -14.93 -8.84
CA GLU A 171 9.89 -13.59 -9.23
C GLU A 171 8.92 -12.50 -8.73
N LEU A 172 7.61 -12.77 -8.74
CA LEU A 172 6.61 -11.80 -8.30
C LEU A 172 6.73 -11.50 -6.80
N LYS A 173 6.97 -12.52 -5.98
CA LYS A 173 7.21 -12.35 -4.54
C LYS A 173 8.50 -11.58 -4.28
N ASP A 174 9.60 -12.00 -4.92
CA ASP A 174 10.91 -11.35 -4.78
C ASP A 174 10.85 -9.88 -5.21
N PHE A 175 10.15 -9.59 -6.30
CA PHE A 175 9.91 -8.22 -6.78
C PHE A 175 9.15 -7.38 -5.75
N LEU A 176 8.07 -7.91 -5.17
CA LEU A 176 7.29 -7.17 -4.17
C LEU A 176 8.14 -6.78 -2.97
N TRP A 177 8.87 -7.72 -2.40
CA TRP A 177 9.71 -7.47 -1.24
C TRP A 177 10.87 -6.52 -1.56
N GLN A 178 11.52 -6.68 -2.70
CA GLN A 178 12.58 -5.77 -3.11
C GLN A 178 12.05 -4.34 -3.30
N THR A 179 10.88 -4.18 -3.93
CA THR A 179 10.25 -2.87 -4.10
C THR A 179 9.90 -2.20 -2.77
N MET A 180 9.50 -3.00 -1.75
CA MET A 180 9.26 -2.48 -0.40
C MET A 180 10.56 -2.12 0.33
N ILE A 181 11.65 -2.86 0.11
CA ILE A 181 12.98 -2.55 0.66
C ILE A 181 13.51 -1.25 0.04
N ASP A 182 13.27 -1.05 -1.24
CA ASP A 182 13.70 0.13 -2.01
C ASP A 182 12.76 1.34 -1.82
N THR A 183 11.83 1.27 -0.86
CA THR A 183 10.89 2.38 -0.59
C THR A 183 11.62 3.66 -0.24
N GLU A 184 11.34 4.72 -1.02
CA GLU A 184 11.94 6.05 -0.89
C GLU A 184 11.26 6.92 0.17
N THR A 185 9.98 6.65 0.47
CA THR A 185 9.19 7.46 1.40
C THR A 185 9.40 7.06 2.85
N GLY A 186 9.41 8.04 3.77
CA GLY A 186 9.38 7.80 5.22
C GLY A 186 10.67 7.22 5.80
N ALA A 187 11.84 7.59 5.29
CA ALA A 187 13.14 7.17 5.79
C ALA A 187 13.34 7.47 7.29
N ASN A 188 12.63 8.46 7.83
CA ASN A 188 12.64 8.85 9.24
C ASN A 188 11.58 8.15 10.11
N LYS A 189 10.74 7.24 9.52
CA LYS A 189 9.73 6.45 10.25
C LYS A 189 10.35 5.18 10.84
N LEU A 190 9.85 3.99 10.51
CA LEU A 190 10.38 2.72 11.05
C LEU A 190 11.88 2.55 10.84
N LYS A 191 12.39 2.94 9.68
CA LYS A 191 13.80 2.82 9.30
C LYS A 191 14.71 3.76 10.08
N GLY A 192 14.20 4.95 10.47
CA GLY A 192 15.00 6.04 11.02
C GLY A 192 15.59 5.80 12.42
N MET A 193 15.06 4.85 13.17
CA MET A 193 15.54 4.52 14.52
C MET A 193 16.28 3.18 14.61
N LEU A 194 16.44 2.50 13.47
CA LEU A 194 17.12 1.20 13.38
C LEU A 194 18.60 1.39 12.99
N PRO A 195 19.48 0.44 13.33
CA PRO A 195 20.86 0.47 12.87
C PRO A 195 20.95 0.61 11.34
N ALA A 196 21.91 1.38 10.85
CA ALA A 196 22.03 1.76 9.44
C ALA A 196 22.07 0.58 8.43
N LYS A 197 22.52 -0.60 8.87
CA LYS A 197 22.57 -1.81 8.04
C LYS A 197 21.31 -2.68 8.12
N THR A 198 20.28 -2.26 8.89
CA THR A 198 19.05 -3.04 9.00
C THR A 198 18.26 -2.96 7.70
N VAL A 199 17.98 -4.12 7.12
CA VAL A 199 17.10 -4.20 5.93
C VAL A 199 15.66 -4.03 6.39
N VAL A 200 14.95 -3.06 5.82
CA VAL A 200 13.56 -2.75 6.14
C VAL A 200 12.77 -2.59 4.86
N GLY A 201 11.89 -3.52 4.61
CA GLY A 201 10.82 -3.34 3.61
C GLY A 201 9.61 -2.70 4.29
N HIS A 202 9.08 -1.63 3.74
CA HIS A 202 7.94 -0.93 4.34
C HIS A 202 7.04 -0.22 3.31
N LYS A 203 5.79 0.02 3.70
CA LYS A 203 4.87 0.93 3.01
C LYS A 203 4.37 1.98 3.99
N THR A 204 4.44 3.23 3.61
CA THR A 204 4.00 4.37 4.43
C THR A 204 2.63 4.88 4.00
N GLY A 205 1.92 5.53 4.93
CA GLY A 205 0.75 6.33 4.68
C GLY A 205 0.85 7.64 5.44
N SER A 206 0.36 8.73 4.85
CA SER A 206 0.31 10.06 5.46
C SER A 206 -0.86 10.84 4.90
N SER A 207 -1.49 11.65 5.74
CA SER A 207 -2.48 12.65 5.34
C SER A 207 -2.05 14.04 5.78
N ASP A 208 -2.67 15.04 5.21
CA ASP A 208 -2.60 16.40 5.75
C ASP A 208 -3.37 16.49 7.07
N ARG A 209 -3.08 17.53 7.83
CA ARG A 209 -3.87 17.85 9.03
C ARG A 209 -5.14 18.59 8.61
N ASN A 210 -6.26 18.28 9.25
CA ASN A 210 -7.47 19.08 9.11
C ASN A 210 -7.30 20.46 9.79
N ALA A 211 -8.33 21.33 9.69
CA ALA A 211 -8.32 22.67 10.30
C ALA A 211 -8.09 22.63 11.82
N ASP A 212 -8.45 21.54 12.50
CA ASP A 212 -8.25 21.33 13.94
C ASP A 212 -6.86 20.74 14.27
N GLY A 213 -5.99 20.58 13.28
CA GLY A 213 -4.64 20.02 13.43
C GLY A 213 -4.60 18.51 13.64
N MET A 214 -5.71 17.79 13.48
CA MET A 214 -5.76 16.32 13.49
C MET A 214 -5.30 15.75 12.13
N LYS A 215 -4.65 14.60 12.21
CA LYS A 215 -4.28 13.80 11.03
C LYS A 215 -5.16 12.59 10.91
#